data_edaa406e2d62be60c038cde6cbe4b14d
#
_entry.id   edaa406e2d62be60c038cde6cbe4b14d
#
_cell.length_a   1.000
_cell.length_b   1.000
_cell.length_c   1.000
_cell.angle_alpha   90.00
_cell.angle_beta   90.00
_cell.angle_gamma   90.00
#
_symmetry.space_group_name_H-M   'P 1'
#
loop_
_entity.id
_entity.type
_entity.pdbx_description
1 polymer ?
#
loop_
_entity_poly.entity_id
_entity_poly.type
_entity_poly.pdbx_seq_one_letter_code
_entity_poly.pdbx_strand_id
1 'polypeptide(L)'
;GIEHTSRFCPMDLFPFDETWSQEVIERYGDCHHYAMVMGHNFSGYDGEFLLRYYTEQSTERPKVTLNGVKIISMQVGQVQFKDSMSYLAMPLTRMPETFGMKEMTKGYFPHFFNTEANQHAVLPHLPDAHYNDPDNMRT
;
A
#
# COMPACT_ATOMS: atom_id res chain seq x y z
N GLY A 1 -22.52 -9.33 21.10
CA GLY A 1 -21.36 -9.31 20.21
C GLY A 1 -21.52 -8.14 19.25
N ILE A 2 -20.68 -7.13 19.38
CA ILE A 2 -20.60 -6.06 18.38
C ILE A 2 -19.64 -6.61 17.30
N GLU A 3 -20.18 -6.97 16.15
CA GLU A 3 -19.34 -7.26 14.99
C GLU A 3 -18.64 -5.97 14.56
N HIS A 4 -17.36 -5.88 14.86
CA HIS A 4 -16.54 -4.80 14.36
C HIS A 4 -16.31 -5.02 12.86
N THR A 5 -17.05 -4.27 12.05
CA THR A 5 -16.86 -4.22 10.59
C THR A 5 -15.74 -3.24 10.18
N SER A 6 -15.10 -2.54 11.11
CA SER A 6 -13.97 -1.67 10.78
C SER A 6 -12.73 -2.53 10.56
N ARG A 7 -12.39 -2.73 9.32
CA ARG A 7 -11.23 -3.50 8.84
C ARG A 7 -9.88 -2.78 9.07
N PHE A 8 -9.89 -1.72 9.82
CA PHE A 8 -8.73 -0.87 10.05
C PHE A 8 -8.66 -0.51 11.52
N CYS A 9 -7.61 -0.92 12.18
CA CYS A 9 -7.33 -0.48 13.53
C CYS A 9 -6.21 0.54 13.54
N PRO A 10 -6.42 1.70 14.15
CA PRO A 10 -5.38 2.68 14.34
C PRO A 10 -4.13 2.12 15.05
N MET A 11 -4.28 1.08 15.86
CA MET A 11 -3.17 0.47 16.59
C MET A 11 -2.16 -0.27 15.70
N ASP A 12 -2.56 -0.69 14.49
CA ASP A 12 -1.65 -1.35 13.55
C ASP A 12 -0.68 -0.37 12.88
N LEU A 13 -1.07 0.91 12.78
CA LEU A 13 -0.23 1.95 12.19
C LEU A 13 0.54 2.76 13.22
N PHE A 14 0.00 2.85 14.42
CA PHE A 14 0.59 3.64 15.50
C PHE A 14 0.81 2.71 16.68
N PRO A 15 2.06 2.46 17.07
CA PRO A 15 2.34 1.70 18.27
C PRO A 15 1.61 2.36 19.46
N PHE A 16 1.13 1.53 20.37
CA PHE A 16 0.44 1.96 21.57
C PHE A 16 1.22 3.12 22.23
N ASP A 17 0.55 4.25 22.34
CA ASP A 17 1.05 5.45 22.98
C ASP A 17 0.31 5.64 24.31
N GLU A 18 1.03 5.97 25.37
CA GLU A 18 0.47 6.24 26.71
C GLU A 18 -0.55 7.40 26.72
N THR A 19 -0.62 8.17 25.62
CA THR A 19 -1.61 9.26 25.46
C THR A 19 -2.99 8.77 25.05
N TRP A 20 -3.14 7.49 24.69
CA TRP A 20 -4.41 6.94 24.30
C TRP A 20 -5.38 6.87 25.48
N SER A 21 -6.60 7.38 25.27
CA SER A 21 -7.60 7.33 26.32
C SER A 21 -7.98 5.88 26.64
N GLN A 22 -8.32 5.61 27.90
CA GLN A 22 -8.77 4.30 28.36
C GLN A 22 -9.93 3.77 27.51
N GLU A 23 -10.83 4.65 27.04
CA GLU A 23 -11.94 4.30 26.18
C GLU A 23 -11.49 3.74 24.81
N VAL A 24 -10.40 4.28 24.24
CA VAL A 24 -9.82 3.78 22.99
C VAL A 24 -9.19 2.41 23.20
N ILE A 25 -8.48 2.23 24.32
CA ILE A 25 -7.86 0.95 24.69
C ILE A 25 -8.93 -0.13 24.88
N GLU A 26 -9.98 0.15 25.62
CA GLU A 26 -11.07 -0.79 25.86
C GLU A 26 -11.83 -1.15 24.56
N ARG A 27 -11.96 -0.17 23.67
CA ARG A 27 -12.67 -0.37 22.40
C ARG A 27 -11.91 -1.16 21.38
N TYR A 28 -10.58 -1.03 21.35
CA TYR A 28 -9.72 -1.58 20.31
C TYR A 28 -8.65 -2.57 20.83
N GLY A 29 -8.45 -2.66 22.14
CA GLY A 29 -7.40 -3.50 22.74
C GLY A 29 -7.51 -4.99 22.48
N ASP A 30 -8.73 -5.51 22.27
CA ASP A 30 -9.00 -6.92 22.00
C ASP A 30 -9.27 -7.23 20.52
N CYS A 31 -9.10 -6.26 19.64
CA CYS A 31 -9.32 -6.50 18.23
C CYS A 31 -8.19 -7.37 17.64
N HIS A 32 -8.52 -8.52 17.10
CA HIS A 32 -7.61 -9.27 16.20
C HIS A 32 -7.57 -8.56 14.85
N HIS A 33 -6.55 -7.76 14.62
CA HIS A 33 -6.50 -6.87 13.47
C HIS A 33 -5.81 -7.49 12.29
N TYR A 34 -6.48 -7.43 11.17
CA TYR A 34 -5.89 -7.68 9.88
C TYR A 34 -5.68 -6.35 9.18
N ALA A 35 -4.44 -5.97 8.95
CA ALA A 35 -4.13 -4.87 8.05
C ALA A 35 -4.30 -5.36 6.61
N MET A 36 -5.05 -4.61 5.79
CA MET A 36 -5.16 -4.88 4.36
C MET A 36 -4.38 -3.83 3.59
N VAL A 37 -3.35 -4.27 2.89
CA VAL A 37 -2.58 -3.46 1.96
C VAL A 37 -3.05 -3.75 0.54
N MET A 38 -3.55 -2.74 -0.15
CA MET A 38 -4.07 -2.88 -1.49
C MET A 38 -3.18 -2.13 -2.48
N GLY A 39 -2.56 -2.87 -3.39
CA GLY A 39 -1.77 -2.31 -4.48
C GLY A 39 -2.52 -2.41 -5.81
N HIS A 40 -2.35 -1.43 -6.69
CA HIS A 40 -2.90 -1.51 -8.05
C HIS A 40 -1.87 -2.13 -8.99
N ASN A 41 -2.22 -3.24 -9.63
CA ASN A 41 -1.30 -4.10 -10.37
C ASN A 41 -0.20 -4.72 -9.49
N PHE A 42 -0.53 -4.97 -8.24
CA PHE A 42 0.35 -5.63 -7.27
C PHE A 42 0.90 -6.96 -7.78
N SER A 43 0.06 -7.73 -8.49
CA SER A 43 0.40 -9.01 -9.08
C SER A 43 1.44 -8.94 -10.20
N GLY A 44 1.65 -7.76 -10.77
CA GLY A 44 2.57 -7.57 -11.90
C GLY A 44 4.01 -7.35 -11.50
N TYR A 45 4.26 -6.78 -10.33
CA TYR A 45 5.61 -6.39 -9.93
C TYR A 45 5.84 -6.39 -8.41
N ASP A 46 5.06 -5.61 -7.67
CA ASP A 46 5.30 -5.35 -6.25
C ASP A 46 5.22 -6.61 -5.38
N GLY A 47 4.33 -7.53 -5.75
CA GLY A 47 4.13 -8.79 -5.05
C GLY A 47 5.37 -9.67 -5.02
N GLU A 48 6.18 -9.67 -6.08
CA GLU A 48 7.40 -10.48 -6.14
C GLU A 48 8.49 -9.94 -5.22
N PHE A 49 8.65 -8.61 -5.13
CA PHE A 49 9.61 -8.00 -4.19
C PHE A 49 9.25 -8.29 -2.75
N LEU A 50 7.97 -8.16 -2.40
CA LEU A 50 7.51 -8.46 -1.06
C LEU A 50 7.66 -9.96 -0.74
N LEU A 51 7.30 -10.85 -1.66
CA LEU A 51 7.48 -12.28 -1.49
C LEU A 51 8.96 -12.61 -1.25
N ARG A 52 9.84 -12.05 -2.06
CA ARG A 52 11.28 -12.23 -1.92
C ARG A 52 11.78 -11.74 -0.55
N TYR A 53 11.39 -10.54 -0.14
CA TYR A 53 11.76 -10.00 1.16
C TYR A 53 11.33 -10.90 2.30
N TYR A 54 10.07 -11.34 2.32
CA TYR A 54 9.56 -12.20 3.38
C TYR A 54 10.16 -13.61 3.37
N THR A 55 10.54 -14.13 2.21
CA THR A 55 11.20 -15.45 2.12
C THR A 55 12.66 -15.43 2.51
N GLU A 56 13.38 -14.35 2.20
CA GLU A 56 14.82 -14.24 2.43
C GLU A 56 15.17 -13.63 3.80
N GLN A 57 14.36 -12.71 4.31
CA GLN A 57 14.74 -11.87 5.47
C GLN A 57 13.77 -11.93 6.65
N SER A 58 12.59 -12.51 6.48
CA SER A 58 11.61 -12.61 7.55
C SER A 58 11.54 -14.02 8.15
N THR A 59 11.22 -14.08 9.44
CA THR A 59 10.89 -15.34 10.11
C THR A 59 9.47 -15.82 9.82
N GLU A 60 8.59 -14.90 9.40
CA GLU A 60 7.22 -15.21 9.04
C GLU A 60 7.12 -15.71 7.60
N ARG A 61 6.40 -16.81 7.41
CA ARG A 61 6.21 -17.40 6.09
C ARG A 61 4.96 -16.85 5.43
N PRO A 62 5.07 -16.25 4.23
CA PRO A 62 3.93 -15.76 3.50
C PRO A 62 3.03 -16.92 3.01
N LYS A 63 1.71 -16.76 3.17
CA LYS A 63 0.71 -17.57 2.49
C LYS A 63 0.34 -16.87 1.19
N VAL A 64 0.64 -17.50 0.05
CA VAL A 64 0.47 -16.89 -1.27
C VAL A 64 -0.65 -17.57 -2.02
N THR A 65 -1.54 -16.78 -2.61
CA THR A 65 -2.56 -17.25 -3.56
C THR A 65 -2.15 -16.83 -4.96
N LEU A 66 -2.00 -17.80 -5.83
CA LEU A 66 -1.55 -17.60 -7.21
C LEU A 66 -2.69 -17.82 -8.21
N ASN A 67 -2.62 -17.08 -9.32
CA ASN A 67 -3.35 -17.37 -10.54
C ASN A 67 -2.31 -17.52 -11.66
N GLY A 68 -2.02 -18.77 -12.04
CA GLY A 68 -0.85 -19.07 -12.85
C GLY A 68 0.43 -18.68 -12.11
N VAL A 69 1.21 -17.76 -12.68
CA VAL A 69 2.45 -17.23 -12.09
C VAL A 69 2.24 -15.92 -11.30
N LYS A 70 1.02 -15.37 -11.33
CA LYS A 70 0.74 -14.06 -10.72
C LYS A 70 0.26 -14.21 -9.28
N ILE A 71 0.82 -13.40 -8.38
CA ILE A 71 0.42 -13.32 -6.97
C ILE A 71 -0.83 -12.43 -6.86
N ILE A 72 -2.00 -13.04 -6.70
CA ILE A 72 -3.25 -12.27 -6.52
C ILE A 72 -3.52 -11.86 -5.08
N SER A 73 -2.95 -12.58 -4.12
CA SER A 73 -3.04 -12.25 -2.71
C SER A 73 -1.87 -12.87 -1.95
N MET A 74 -1.36 -12.17 -0.97
CA MET A 74 -0.34 -12.67 -0.05
C MET A 74 -0.73 -12.28 1.37
N GLN A 75 -0.60 -13.21 2.30
CA GLN A 75 -0.82 -12.96 3.73
C GLN A 75 0.45 -13.27 4.50
N VAL A 76 0.89 -12.34 5.34
CA VAL A 76 2.03 -12.49 6.24
C VAL A 76 1.58 -12.06 7.63
N GLY A 77 1.52 -13.00 8.56
CA GLY A 77 0.95 -12.75 9.87
C GLY A 77 -0.47 -12.17 9.78
N GLN A 78 -0.66 -10.98 10.30
CA GLN A 78 -1.93 -10.26 10.29
C GLN A 78 -2.07 -9.29 9.11
N VAL A 79 -1.07 -9.20 8.24
CA VAL A 79 -1.10 -8.31 7.07
C VAL A 79 -1.52 -9.09 5.83
N GLN A 80 -2.54 -8.61 5.12
CA GLN A 80 -2.99 -9.16 3.86
C GLN A 80 -2.75 -8.18 2.73
N PHE A 81 -1.99 -8.61 1.73
CA PHE A 81 -1.74 -7.88 0.49
C PHE A 81 -2.70 -8.36 -0.59
N LYS A 82 -3.33 -7.45 -1.29
CA LYS A 82 -4.26 -7.74 -2.39
C LYS A 82 -4.02 -6.85 -3.59
N ASP A 83 -4.36 -7.38 -4.77
CA ASP A 83 -4.33 -6.63 -6.01
C ASP A 83 -5.70 -6.01 -6.30
N SER A 84 -5.76 -4.68 -6.36
CA SER A 84 -6.99 -3.97 -6.69
C SER A 84 -7.42 -4.18 -8.15
N MET A 85 -6.52 -4.56 -9.06
CA MET A 85 -6.89 -4.93 -10.42
C MET A 85 -7.78 -6.18 -10.48
N SER A 86 -7.78 -7.01 -9.44
CA SER A 86 -8.71 -8.14 -9.34
C SER A 86 -10.17 -7.70 -9.17
N TYR A 87 -10.40 -6.47 -8.72
CA TYR A 87 -11.72 -5.86 -8.50
C TYR A 87 -12.03 -4.77 -9.53
N LEU A 88 -11.01 -4.01 -9.91
CA LEU A 88 -11.07 -2.89 -10.83
C LEU A 88 -10.10 -3.15 -11.98
N ALA A 89 -10.52 -3.95 -12.95
CA ALA A 89 -9.69 -4.40 -14.07
C ALA A 89 -9.47 -3.28 -15.11
N MET A 90 -8.93 -2.14 -14.67
CA MET A 90 -8.64 -1.00 -15.52
C MET A 90 -7.36 -0.30 -15.08
N PRO A 91 -6.63 0.38 -15.97
CA PRO A 91 -5.48 1.21 -15.58
C PRO A 91 -5.89 2.37 -14.66
N LEU A 92 -4.98 2.79 -13.75
CA LEU A 92 -5.20 3.94 -12.87
C LEU A 92 -5.58 5.22 -13.65
N THR A 93 -5.02 5.38 -14.85
CA THR A 93 -5.29 6.53 -15.71
C THR A 93 -6.75 6.64 -16.17
N ARG A 94 -7.50 5.54 -16.17
CA ARG A 94 -8.91 5.52 -16.52
C ARG A 94 -9.86 5.70 -15.34
N MET A 95 -9.36 5.54 -14.13
CA MET A 95 -10.21 5.65 -12.93
C MET A 95 -10.86 7.02 -12.77
N PRO A 96 -10.15 8.17 -12.97
CA PRO A 96 -10.76 9.48 -12.81
C PRO A 96 -11.96 9.68 -13.74
N GLU A 97 -11.84 9.31 -15.01
CA GLU A 97 -12.94 9.41 -15.97
C GLU A 97 -14.10 8.47 -15.62
N THR A 98 -13.78 7.22 -15.28
CA THR A 98 -14.78 6.19 -14.97
C THR A 98 -15.60 6.52 -13.74
N PHE A 99 -14.97 7.10 -12.71
CA PHE A 99 -15.61 7.39 -11.43
C PHE A 99 -15.97 8.87 -11.24
N GLY A 100 -15.82 9.70 -12.28
CA GLY A 100 -16.14 11.13 -12.22
C GLY A 100 -15.29 11.91 -11.20
N MET A 101 -14.04 11.50 -11.01
CA MET A 101 -13.13 12.19 -10.09
C MET A 101 -12.69 13.53 -10.68
N LYS A 102 -12.46 14.51 -9.80
CA LYS A 102 -11.98 15.84 -10.22
C LYS A 102 -10.53 15.84 -10.70
N GLU A 103 -9.74 14.92 -10.17
CA GLU A 103 -8.33 14.77 -10.53
C GLU A 103 -8.23 13.89 -11.77
N MET A 104 -7.92 14.52 -12.89
CA MET A 104 -7.98 13.91 -14.23
C MET A 104 -6.64 13.31 -14.69
N THR A 105 -5.56 13.51 -13.95
CA THR A 105 -4.23 13.09 -14.41
C THR A 105 -3.45 12.37 -13.30
N LYS A 106 -2.73 11.32 -13.71
CA LYS A 106 -1.72 10.69 -12.88
C LYS A 106 -0.60 11.69 -12.62
N GLY A 107 -0.22 11.88 -11.36
CA GLY A 107 0.91 12.72 -11.00
C GLY A 107 2.22 12.20 -11.59
N TYR A 108 3.18 13.11 -11.75
CA TYR A 108 4.53 12.77 -12.19
C TYR A 108 5.39 12.37 -10.99
N PHE A 109 6.26 11.39 -11.20
CA PHE A 109 7.27 11.04 -10.22
C PHE A 109 8.55 11.86 -10.50
N PRO A 110 9.19 12.46 -9.50
CA PRO A 110 10.40 13.28 -9.68
C PRO A 110 11.64 12.40 -9.87
N HIS A 111 11.74 11.75 -11.03
CA HIS A 111 12.81 10.77 -11.34
C HIS A 111 14.21 11.36 -11.19
N PHE A 112 14.42 12.61 -11.62
CA PHE A 112 15.72 13.27 -11.52
C PHE A 112 16.11 13.66 -10.09
N PHE A 113 15.13 13.75 -9.19
CA PHE A 113 15.39 13.96 -7.77
C PHE A 113 15.74 12.65 -7.04
N ASN A 114 15.27 11.51 -7.55
CA ASN A 114 15.46 10.20 -6.92
C ASN A 114 16.87 9.68 -7.17
N THR A 115 17.86 10.30 -6.53
CA THR A 115 19.27 9.91 -6.54
C THR A 115 19.63 9.28 -5.19
N GLU A 116 20.74 8.52 -5.15
CA GLU A 116 21.22 7.91 -3.91
C GLU A 116 21.40 8.94 -2.78
N ALA A 117 21.89 10.14 -3.12
CA ALA A 117 22.05 11.23 -2.14
C ALA A 117 20.72 11.74 -1.55
N ASN A 118 19.62 11.61 -2.29
CA ASN A 118 18.32 12.15 -1.91
C ASN A 118 17.33 11.11 -1.37
N GLN A 119 17.69 9.82 -1.39
CA GLN A 119 16.77 8.74 -0.99
C GLN A 119 16.24 8.86 0.45
N HIS A 120 17.01 9.50 1.33
CA HIS A 120 16.63 9.70 2.73
C HIS A 120 16.25 11.15 3.05
N ALA A 121 16.11 11.99 2.02
CA ALA A 121 15.75 13.39 2.21
C ALA A 121 14.29 13.52 2.69
N VAL A 122 14.09 14.24 3.78
CA VAL A 122 12.76 14.64 4.25
C VAL A 122 12.49 16.05 3.75
N LEU A 123 11.53 16.19 2.88
CA LEU A 123 11.19 17.46 2.24
C LEU A 123 9.89 18.01 2.80
N PRO A 124 9.79 19.34 3.03
CA PRO A 124 8.54 19.98 3.44
C PRO A 124 7.50 20.04 2.32
N HIS A 125 7.95 19.96 1.06
CA HIS A 125 7.11 19.99 -0.14
C HIS A 125 7.64 18.99 -1.18
N LEU A 126 6.80 18.66 -2.17
CA LEU A 126 7.24 17.88 -3.33
C LEU A 126 8.35 18.63 -4.08
N PRO A 127 9.33 17.91 -4.66
CA PRO A 127 10.32 18.51 -5.54
C PRO A 127 9.67 19.30 -6.69
N ASP A 128 10.38 20.33 -7.15
CA ASP A 128 9.92 21.14 -8.27
C ASP A 128 9.67 20.32 -9.54
N ALA A 129 8.76 20.78 -10.39
CA ALA A 129 8.35 20.09 -11.60
C ALA A 129 9.49 19.78 -12.59
N HIS A 130 10.61 20.53 -12.53
CA HIS A 130 11.78 20.24 -13.38
C HIS A 130 12.49 18.93 -13.06
N TYR A 131 12.23 18.36 -11.87
CA TYR A 131 12.72 17.02 -11.52
C TYR A 131 11.87 15.87 -12.08
N ASN A 132 10.72 16.21 -12.66
CA ASN A 132 9.88 15.22 -13.32
C ASN A 132 10.49 14.86 -14.68
N ASP A 133 10.28 13.62 -15.10
CA ASP A 133 10.68 13.15 -16.42
C ASP A 133 9.43 12.70 -17.19
N PRO A 134 8.66 13.65 -17.73
CA PRO A 134 7.39 13.34 -18.39
C PRO A 134 7.56 12.45 -19.63
N ASP A 135 8.69 12.56 -20.32
CA ASP A 135 8.94 11.85 -21.58
C ASP A 135 9.22 10.35 -21.36
N ASN A 136 9.75 9.98 -20.20
CA ASN A 136 10.04 8.59 -19.84
C ASN A 136 8.94 7.94 -18.99
N MET A 137 7.91 8.67 -18.60
CA MET A 137 6.76 8.10 -17.90
C MET A 137 5.81 7.45 -18.90
N ARG A 138 5.68 6.12 -18.81
CA ARG A 138 4.65 5.40 -19.55
C ARG A 138 3.27 5.84 -19.06
N THR A 139 2.48 6.37 -19.96
CA THR A 139 1.06 6.70 -19.75
C THR A 139 0.22 5.44 -19.51
#